data_a7707e706d2fe7b476be7b74af9a140d
#
_entry.id   a7707e706d2fe7b476be7b74af9a140d
#
_cell.length_a   1.000
_cell.length_b   1.000
_cell.length_c   1.000
_cell.angle_alpha   90.00
_cell.angle_beta   90.00
_cell.angle_gamma   90.00
#
_symmetry.space_group_name_H-M   'P 1'
#
loop_
_entity.id
_entity.type
_entity.pdbx_description
1 polymer ?
#
loop_
_entity_poly.entity_id
_entity_poly.type
_entity_poly.pdbx_seq_one_letter_code
_entity_poly.pdbx_strand_id
1 'polypeptide(L)'
;AAGTRQSPLQTLEQAIKQAREWRRLQSPETTGGINILLEEGIYPQYKSLFIRPEDSGTTDSPTRITTVPNAHVVLSGGVPVTGWEQGCEDTRIPKTLRNKIWVAEAPRMGNRILETRQMWVNGAKAQRAAQFPDGVMERMIDFNPEEETITIPTPKTAGLNTASQVEMIVHQRWAIAILRVKEMITEGAKTVVRFHDPESRLEFAHPWPQPVIDGEKGNSSFCLVNALELLDQPGEWYQDYPSGRIYYYPRPHE
;
A
#
# COMPACT_ATOMS: atom_id res chain seq x y z
N ALA A 1 -10.62 -7.23 31.72
CA ALA A 1 -10.01 -8.52 31.38
C ALA A 1 -8.72 -8.69 32.19
N ALA A 2 -8.48 -9.89 32.70
CA ALA A 2 -7.34 -10.15 33.60
C ALA A 2 -6.10 -10.68 32.86
N GLY A 3 -6.20 -10.91 31.57
CA GLY A 3 -5.10 -11.51 30.79
C GLY A 3 -4.94 -13.01 31.07
N THR A 4 -5.95 -13.67 31.56
CA THR A 4 -5.98 -15.12 31.78
C THR A 4 -6.70 -15.81 30.61
N ARG A 5 -6.57 -17.14 30.52
CA ARG A 5 -7.26 -17.93 29.50
C ARG A 5 -8.79 -17.79 29.57
N GLN A 6 -9.36 -17.63 30.76
CA GLN A 6 -10.80 -17.42 30.96
C GLN A 6 -11.23 -15.97 30.73
N SER A 7 -10.31 -15.02 30.78
CA SER A 7 -10.57 -13.59 30.60
C SER A 7 -9.43 -12.94 29.81
N PRO A 8 -9.29 -13.29 28.50
CA PRO A 8 -8.19 -12.83 27.67
C PRO A 8 -8.27 -11.31 27.42
N LEU A 9 -7.11 -10.72 27.16
CA LEU A 9 -7.01 -9.34 26.70
C LEU A 9 -7.33 -9.29 25.20
N GLN A 10 -7.95 -8.21 24.78
CA GLN A 10 -8.39 -8.08 23.38
C GLN A 10 -7.27 -7.68 22.42
N THR A 11 -6.21 -7.03 22.92
CA THR A 11 -5.14 -6.50 22.07
C THR A 11 -3.77 -6.82 22.64
N LEU A 12 -2.79 -6.96 21.73
CA LEU A 12 -1.39 -7.14 22.11
C LEU A 12 -0.85 -5.92 22.86
N GLU A 13 -1.29 -4.69 22.50
CA GLU A 13 -0.92 -3.46 23.21
C GLU A 13 -1.30 -3.52 24.69
N GLN A 14 -2.53 -4.00 25.00
CA GLN A 14 -2.98 -4.16 26.38
C GLN A 14 -2.15 -5.20 27.14
N ALA A 15 -1.79 -6.30 26.49
CA ALA A 15 -0.96 -7.34 27.09
C ALA A 15 0.45 -6.85 27.41
N ILE A 16 1.09 -6.13 26.49
CA ILE A 16 2.41 -5.51 26.73
C ILE A 16 2.32 -4.50 27.87
N LYS A 17 1.30 -3.65 27.88
CA LYS A 17 1.08 -2.66 28.94
C LYS A 17 0.89 -3.32 30.31
N GLN A 18 0.13 -4.39 30.39
CA GLN A 18 -0.06 -5.14 31.63
C GLN A 18 1.23 -5.82 32.10
N ALA A 19 1.98 -6.44 31.19
CA ALA A 19 3.28 -7.05 31.50
C ALA A 19 4.27 -6.01 32.04
N ARG A 20 4.30 -4.83 31.42
CA ARG A 20 5.11 -3.68 31.90
C ARG A 20 4.74 -3.26 33.32
N GLU A 21 3.46 -3.17 33.60
CA GLU A 21 2.97 -2.79 34.91
C GLU A 21 3.34 -3.83 35.99
N TRP A 22 3.22 -5.12 35.70
CA TRP A 22 3.68 -6.16 36.61
C TRP A 22 5.17 -6.06 36.92
N ARG A 23 6.01 -5.77 35.91
CA ARG A 23 7.45 -5.54 36.13
C ARG A 23 7.70 -4.31 36.97
N ARG A 24 7.02 -3.21 36.70
CA ARG A 24 7.14 -1.96 37.45
C ARG A 24 6.82 -2.13 38.93
N LEU A 25 5.81 -2.95 39.22
CA LEU A 25 5.37 -3.26 40.58
C LEU A 25 6.15 -4.42 41.25
N GLN A 26 7.14 -5.00 40.53
CA GLN A 26 7.87 -6.19 41.00
C GLN A 26 6.93 -7.32 41.39
N SER A 27 5.89 -7.51 40.63
CA SER A 27 4.83 -8.49 40.91
C SER A 27 5.39 -9.92 40.89
N PRO A 28 4.92 -10.82 41.79
CA PRO A 28 5.34 -12.23 41.81
C PRO A 28 5.11 -12.96 40.48
N GLU A 29 4.14 -12.52 39.68
CA GLU A 29 3.81 -13.04 38.34
C GLU A 29 4.96 -12.88 37.34
N THR A 30 5.93 -12.01 37.63
CA THR A 30 7.13 -11.84 36.77
C THR A 30 8.22 -12.85 37.06
N THR A 31 8.09 -13.66 38.12
CA THR A 31 9.10 -14.67 38.46
C THR A 31 9.20 -15.73 37.36
N GLY A 32 10.42 -15.92 36.81
CA GLY A 32 10.67 -16.86 35.70
C GLY A 32 10.24 -16.35 34.31
N GLY A 33 9.74 -15.11 34.23
CA GLY A 33 9.40 -14.47 32.96
C GLY A 33 7.91 -14.28 32.72
N ILE A 34 7.61 -13.53 31.68
CA ILE A 34 6.24 -13.26 31.22
C ILE A 34 6.07 -13.83 29.82
N ASN A 35 5.03 -14.66 29.61
CA ASN A 35 4.65 -15.13 28.29
C ASN A 35 3.33 -14.48 27.89
N ILE A 36 3.35 -13.68 26.83
CA ILE A 36 2.17 -13.17 26.16
C ILE A 36 1.83 -14.15 25.05
N LEU A 37 0.76 -14.93 25.27
CA LEU A 37 0.32 -15.97 24.34
C LEU A 37 -0.81 -15.42 23.47
N LEU A 38 -0.63 -15.43 22.16
CA LEU A 38 -1.63 -15.03 21.18
C LEU A 38 -2.41 -16.27 20.74
N GLU A 39 -3.72 -16.20 20.85
CA GLU A 39 -4.63 -17.21 20.30
C GLU A 39 -4.78 -17.00 18.78
N GLU A 40 -5.32 -18.01 18.09
CA GLU A 40 -5.57 -17.92 16.65
C GLU A 40 -6.39 -16.71 16.27
N GLY A 41 -5.99 -15.99 15.21
CA GLY A 41 -6.73 -14.87 14.69
C GLY A 41 -5.88 -13.76 14.07
N ILE A 42 -6.60 -12.77 13.55
CA ILE A 42 -6.01 -11.56 12.98
C ILE A 42 -6.11 -10.44 14.02
N TYR A 43 -4.96 -9.87 14.37
CA TYR A 43 -4.83 -8.77 15.33
C TYR A 43 -4.54 -7.47 14.59
N PRO A 44 -5.56 -6.62 14.34
CA PRO A 44 -5.34 -5.35 13.64
C PRO A 44 -4.48 -4.40 14.49
N GLN A 45 -3.46 -3.83 13.87
CA GLN A 45 -2.56 -2.88 14.48
C GLN A 45 -2.74 -1.51 13.83
N TYR A 46 -3.71 -0.73 14.31
CA TYR A 46 -3.98 0.64 13.81
C TYR A 46 -2.98 1.68 14.32
N LYS A 47 -2.10 1.28 15.23
CA LYS A 47 -1.03 2.11 15.81
C LYS A 47 0.23 1.27 15.95
N SER A 48 1.37 1.94 15.94
CA SER A 48 2.65 1.29 16.24
C SER A 48 2.64 0.68 17.64
N LEU A 49 3.08 -0.57 17.74
CA LEU A 49 3.37 -1.21 19.02
C LEU A 49 4.75 -0.72 19.50
N PHE A 50 4.78 -0.11 20.69
CA PHE A 50 6.01 0.34 21.29
C PHE A 50 6.49 -0.68 22.31
N ILE A 51 7.57 -1.37 21.98
CA ILE A 51 8.33 -2.21 22.92
C ILE A 51 9.46 -1.35 23.47
N ARG A 52 9.48 -1.19 24.78
CA ARG A 52 10.43 -0.33 25.51
C ARG A 52 11.48 -1.19 26.22
N PRO A 53 12.62 -0.61 26.66
CA PRO A 53 13.62 -1.37 27.41
C PRO A 53 13.05 -2.08 28.64
N GLU A 54 12.11 -1.46 29.36
CA GLU A 54 11.46 -2.06 30.53
C GLU A 54 10.55 -3.25 30.23
N ASP A 55 10.20 -3.47 28.96
CA ASP A 55 9.39 -4.61 28.54
C ASP A 55 10.22 -5.90 28.37
N SER A 56 11.54 -5.77 28.17
CA SER A 56 12.41 -6.91 27.81
C SER A 56 12.54 -7.94 28.92
N GLY A 57 12.59 -7.50 30.19
CA GLY A 57 12.92 -8.35 31.32
C GLY A 57 14.42 -8.61 31.46
N THR A 58 14.76 -9.71 32.11
CA THR A 58 16.14 -10.16 32.34
C THR A 58 16.36 -11.55 31.74
N THR A 59 17.59 -12.05 31.81
CA THR A 59 17.91 -13.43 31.39
C THR A 59 17.06 -14.45 32.16
N ASP A 60 16.87 -14.26 33.45
CA ASP A 60 16.13 -15.18 34.32
C ASP A 60 14.62 -14.91 34.33
N SER A 61 14.21 -13.74 33.83
CA SER A 61 12.80 -13.33 33.74
C SER A 61 12.54 -12.59 32.42
N PRO A 62 12.63 -13.27 31.25
CA PRO A 62 12.40 -12.65 29.95
C PRO A 62 10.91 -12.37 29.71
N THR A 63 10.62 -11.42 28.83
CA THR A 63 9.28 -11.28 28.24
C THR A 63 9.29 -11.94 26.87
N ARG A 64 8.37 -12.88 26.64
CA ARG A 64 8.18 -13.56 25.36
C ARG A 64 6.80 -13.26 24.81
N ILE A 65 6.73 -12.89 23.54
CA ILE A 65 5.49 -12.77 22.77
C ILE A 65 5.50 -13.91 21.76
N THR A 66 4.54 -14.82 21.87
CA THR A 66 4.46 -16.01 21.03
C THR A 66 3.00 -16.43 20.84
N THR A 67 2.77 -17.47 20.06
CA THR A 67 1.44 -18.04 19.82
C THR A 67 1.19 -19.24 20.73
N VAL A 68 -0.08 -19.55 20.99
CA VAL A 68 -0.41 -20.89 21.49
C VAL A 68 -0.03 -21.93 20.44
N PRO A 69 0.28 -23.19 20.84
CA PRO A 69 0.66 -24.23 19.90
C PRO A 69 -0.34 -24.40 18.74
N ASN A 70 0.17 -24.48 17.51
CA ASN A 70 -0.60 -24.65 16.27
C ASN A 70 -1.53 -23.50 15.88
N ALA A 71 -1.53 -22.36 16.57
CA ALA A 71 -2.34 -21.22 16.21
C ALA A 71 -1.73 -20.44 15.03
N HIS A 72 -2.58 -20.10 14.05
CA HIS A 72 -2.25 -19.18 12.98
C HIS A 72 -2.57 -17.76 13.41
N VAL A 73 -1.55 -16.97 13.69
CA VAL A 73 -1.66 -15.59 14.18
C VAL A 73 -1.10 -14.62 13.17
N VAL A 74 -1.87 -13.60 12.83
CA VAL A 74 -1.47 -12.52 11.94
C VAL A 74 -1.56 -11.19 12.67
N LEU A 75 -0.44 -10.48 12.81
CA LEU A 75 -0.43 -9.07 13.19
C LEU A 75 -0.52 -8.24 11.90
N SER A 76 -1.62 -7.52 11.73
CA SER A 76 -1.91 -6.81 10.47
C SER A 76 -2.00 -5.30 10.69
N GLY A 77 -1.21 -4.54 9.92
CA GLY A 77 -1.37 -3.09 9.80
C GLY A 77 -2.44 -2.67 8.77
N GLY A 78 -3.06 -3.64 8.09
CA GLY A 78 -4.09 -3.40 7.10
C GLY A 78 -5.44 -3.07 7.72
N VAL A 79 -6.25 -2.30 6.98
CA VAL A 79 -7.65 -2.03 7.33
C VAL A 79 -8.53 -2.88 6.41
N PRO A 80 -9.46 -3.68 6.94
CA PRO A 80 -10.36 -4.48 6.11
C PRO A 80 -11.23 -3.60 5.19
N VAL A 81 -11.36 -4.01 3.95
CA VAL A 81 -12.35 -3.46 3.01
C VAL A 81 -13.50 -4.44 2.94
N THR A 82 -14.70 -3.98 3.25
CA THR A 82 -15.93 -4.78 3.32
C THR A 82 -17.03 -4.17 2.46
N GLY A 83 -18.15 -4.88 2.31
CA GLY A 83 -19.28 -4.36 1.54
C GLY A 83 -19.03 -4.35 0.03
N TRP A 84 -18.33 -5.36 -0.47
CA TRP A 84 -18.07 -5.52 -1.88
C TRP A 84 -19.36 -5.88 -2.65
N GLU A 85 -19.61 -5.15 -3.72
CA GLU A 85 -20.72 -5.38 -4.63
C GLU A 85 -20.19 -5.70 -6.04
N GLN A 86 -20.75 -6.71 -6.69
CA GLN A 86 -20.35 -7.10 -8.02
C GLN A 86 -21.06 -6.23 -9.06
N GLY A 87 -20.30 -5.78 -10.06
CA GLY A 87 -20.78 -4.93 -11.14
C GLY A 87 -20.52 -3.44 -10.88
N CYS A 88 -20.30 -2.70 -11.94
CA CYS A 88 -20.16 -1.25 -11.92
C CYS A 88 -20.79 -0.60 -13.14
N GLU A 89 -21.30 0.61 -12.96
CA GLU A 89 -21.90 1.42 -14.03
C GLU A 89 -20.92 2.43 -14.64
N ASP A 90 -19.66 2.43 -14.19
CA ASP A 90 -18.65 3.39 -14.66
C ASP A 90 -18.34 3.18 -16.14
N THR A 91 -18.56 4.24 -16.93
CA THR A 91 -18.42 4.19 -18.38
C THR A 91 -16.97 4.13 -18.87
N ARG A 92 -16.01 4.48 -18.01
CA ARG A 92 -14.57 4.36 -18.28
C ARG A 92 -14.14 2.89 -18.38
N ILE A 93 -14.85 1.98 -17.70
CA ILE A 93 -14.62 0.54 -17.79
C ILE A 93 -15.32 -0.02 -19.02
N PRO A 94 -14.64 -0.84 -19.86
CA PRO A 94 -15.25 -1.52 -20.99
C PRO A 94 -16.48 -2.32 -20.57
N LYS A 95 -17.53 -2.26 -21.37
CA LYS A 95 -18.82 -2.90 -21.06
C LYS A 95 -18.69 -4.40 -20.75
N THR A 96 -17.73 -5.07 -21.39
CA THR A 96 -17.43 -6.51 -21.22
C THR A 96 -16.80 -6.84 -19.85
N LEU A 97 -16.26 -5.83 -19.14
CA LEU A 97 -15.63 -6.02 -17.83
C LEU A 97 -16.51 -5.57 -16.68
N ARG A 98 -17.51 -4.70 -16.90
CA ARG A 98 -18.30 -4.09 -15.81
C ARG A 98 -18.91 -5.10 -14.85
N ASN A 99 -19.44 -6.21 -15.35
CA ASN A 99 -20.02 -7.28 -14.53
C ASN A 99 -18.98 -8.14 -13.80
N LYS A 100 -17.68 -7.98 -14.11
CA LYS A 100 -16.59 -8.72 -13.48
C LYS A 100 -15.92 -7.92 -12.36
N ILE A 101 -16.08 -6.60 -12.38
CA ILE A 101 -15.48 -5.71 -11.41
C ILE A 101 -16.31 -5.70 -10.14
N TRP A 102 -15.63 -5.75 -9.01
CA TRP A 102 -16.21 -5.57 -7.70
C TRP A 102 -15.90 -4.18 -7.18
N VAL A 103 -16.84 -3.57 -6.49
CA VAL A 103 -16.73 -2.20 -5.97
C VAL A 103 -17.05 -2.21 -4.50
N ALA A 104 -16.26 -1.49 -3.71
CA ALA A 104 -16.51 -1.25 -2.30
C ALA A 104 -16.17 0.18 -1.92
N GLU A 105 -16.65 0.64 -0.78
CA GLU A 105 -16.21 1.90 -0.21
C GLU A 105 -14.80 1.74 0.40
N ALA A 106 -13.94 2.72 0.16
CA ALA A 106 -12.63 2.78 0.77
C ALA A 106 -12.76 3.00 2.29
N PRO A 107 -11.92 2.33 3.10
CA PRO A 107 -11.92 2.54 4.53
C PRO A 107 -11.69 4.01 4.89
N ARG A 108 -12.27 4.42 6.02
CA ARG A 108 -12.12 5.78 6.55
C ARG A 108 -11.44 5.77 7.91
N MET A 109 -10.66 6.80 8.17
CA MET A 109 -10.16 7.11 9.50
C MET A 109 -10.74 8.47 9.93
N GLY A 110 -11.74 8.42 10.80
CA GLY A 110 -12.60 9.58 11.07
C GLY A 110 -13.33 10.00 9.79
N ASN A 111 -13.21 11.26 9.41
CA ASN A 111 -13.85 11.81 8.21
C ASN A 111 -13.00 11.71 6.93
N ARG A 112 -11.75 11.20 7.03
CA ARG A 112 -10.83 11.10 5.88
C ARG A 112 -10.89 9.71 5.27
N ILE A 113 -10.99 9.65 3.94
CA ILE A 113 -10.80 8.43 3.16
C ILE A 113 -9.31 8.03 3.27
N LEU A 114 -9.04 6.75 3.54
CA LEU A 114 -7.68 6.24 3.49
C LEU A 114 -7.26 6.09 2.03
N GLU A 115 -6.23 6.83 1.65
CA GLU A 115 -5.55 6.66 0.37
C GLU A 115 -4.60 5.47 0.49
N THR A 116 -4.89 4.39 -0.22
CA THR A 116 -4.12 3.15 -0.15
C THR A 116 -3.24 2.99 -1.39
N ARG A 117 -2.06 2.42 -1.20
CA ARG A 117 -1.16 2.06 -2.31
C ARG A 117 -0.92 0.56 -2.40
N GLN A 118 -1.49 -0.20 -1.47
CA GLN A 118 -1.35 -1.66 -1.41
C GLN A 118 -2.66 -2.28 -0.95
N MET A 119 -3.02 -3.39 -1.57
CA MET A 119 -4.18 -4.20 -1.21
C MET A 119 -3.81 -5.67 -1.24
N TRP A 120 -4.40 -6.46 -0.34
CA TRP A 120 -4.29 -7.92 -0.32
C TRP A 120 -5.69 -8.51 -0.39
N VAL A 121 -5.83 -9.54 -1.19
CA VAL A 121 -7.07 -10.32 -1.31
C VAL A 121 -6.70 -11.78 -1.04
N ASN A 122 -7.40 -12.42 -0.10
CA ASN A 122 -7.16 -13.81 0.31
C ASN A 122 -5.68 -14.11 0.63
N GLY A 123 -4.98 -13.16 1.28
CA GLY A 123 -3.57 -13.29 1.63
C GLY A 123 -2.57 -13.02 0.50
N ALA A 124 -3.03 -12.84 -0.73
CA ALA A 124 -2.18 -12.51 -1.88
C ALA A 124 -2.23 -11.00 -2.18
N LYS A 125 -1.06 -10.41 -2.47
CA LYS A 125 -1.00 -9.00 -2.87
C LYS A 125 -1.71 -8.81 -4.21
N ALA A 126 -2.68 -7.89 -4.24
CA ALA A 126 -3.32 -7.44 -5.47
C ALA A 126 -2.46 -6.39 -6.17
N GLN A 127 -2.48 -6.40 -7.50
CA GLN A 127 -1.77 -5.44 -8.31
C GLN A 127 -2.56 -4.14 -8.41
N ARG A 128 -1.90 -3.01 -8.22
CA ARG A 128 -2.54 -1.73 -8.56
C ARG A 128 -2.68 -1.63 -10.07
N ALA A 129 -3.84 -1.22 -10.57
CA ALA A 129 -4.08 -1.06 -12.02
C ALA A 129 -2.92 -0.28 -12.66
N ALA A 130 -2.26 -0.88 -13.64
CA ALA A 130 -0.98 -0.42 -14.16
C ALA A 130 -0.88 -0.59 -15.68
N GLN A 131 -0.13 0.29 -16.33
CA GLN A 131 0.09 0.22 -17.77
C GLN A 131 0.84 -1.06 -18.20
N PHE A 132 1.65 -1.60 -17.31
CA PHE A 132 2.46 -2.81 -17.53
C PHE A 132 2.28 -3.80 -16.36
N PRO A 133 1.13 -4.48 -16.25
CA PRO A 133 0.79 -5.30 -15.10
C PRO A 133 1.69 -6.52 -14.90
N ASP A 134 2.31 -7.02 -15.96
CA ASP A 134 3.27 -8.13 -15.96
C ASP A 134 4.68 -7.76 -15.46
N GLY A 135 4.85 -6.52 -15.01
CA GLY A 135 6.13 -6.01 -14.50
C GLY A 135 7.09 -5.53 -15.59
N VAL A 136 6.68 -5.52 -16.85
CA VAL A 136 7.48 -4.93 -17.94
C VAL A 136 7.30 -3.43 -17.95
N MET A 137 8.33 -2.72 -17.51
CA MET A 137 8.34 -1.25 -17.47
C MET A 137 8.91 -0.66 -18.74
N GLU A 138 8.33 0.43 -19.23
CA GLU A 138 8.93 1.21 -20.30
C GLU A 138 10.07 2.09 -19.80
N ARG A 139 10.85 2.59 -20.74
CA ARG A 139 11.93 3.54 -20.47
C ARG A 139 11.47 4.95 -20.81
N MET A 140 11.76 5.91 -19.93
CA MET A 140 11.55 7.32 -20.24
C MET A 140 12.44 7.77 -21.42
N ILE A 141 11.99 8.77 -22.13
CA ILE A 141 12.73 9.33 -23.27
C ILE A 141 13.69 10.41 -22.79
N ASP A 142 13.22 11.28 -21.90
CA ASP A 142 13.98 12.43 -21.41
C ASP A 142 13.51 12.85 -20.01
N PHE A 143 14.36 13.63 -19.33
CA PHE A 143 14.11 14.22 -18.03
C PHE A 143 14.64 15.65 -18.00
N ASN A 144 13.78 16.62 -17.71
CA ASN A 144 14.16 18.02 -17.53
C ASN A 144 14.00 18.42 -16.05
N PRO A 145 15.12 18.56 -15.30
CA PRO A 145 15.07 18.92 -13.89
C PRO A 145 14.62 20.37 -13.63
N GLU A 146 14.84 21.30 -14.60
CA GLU A 146 14.49 22.71 -14.44
C GLU A 146 12.97 22.91 -14.59
N GLU A 147 12.35 22.20 -15.51
CA GLU A 147 10.90 22.22 -15.73
C GLU A 147 10.15 21.16 -14.88
N GLU A 148 10.88 20.32 -14.17
CA GLU A 148 10.33 19.22 -13.37
C GLU A 148 9.46 18.26 -14.19
N THR A 149 9.90 17.93 -15.42
CA THR A 149 9.13 17.12 -16.37
C THR A 149 9.87 15.84 -16.76
N ILE A 150 9.08 14.81 -17.06
CA ILE A 150 9.57 13.57 -17.67
C ILE A 150 8.87 13.37 -19.01
N THR A 151 9.66 13.09 -20.04
CA THR A 151 9.13 12.72 -21.35
C THR A 151 9.11 11.21 -21.50
N ILE A 152 7.97 10.68 -21.89
CA ILE A 152 7.73 9.23 -22.07
C ILE A 152 7.22 8.92 -23.47
N PRO A 153 7.31 7.67 -23.94
CA PRO A 153 6.54 7.22 -25.09
C PRO A 153 5.03 7.44 -24.84
N THR A 154 4.31 7.82 -25.89
CA THR A 154 2.86 8.07 -25.74
C THR A 154 2.15 6.81 -25.27
N PRO A 155 1.43 6.87 -24.14
CA PRO A 155 0.66 5.74 -23.63
C PRO A 155 -0.36 5.22 -24.65
N LYS A 156 -0.47 3.90 -24.77
CA LYS A 156 -1.39 3.25 -25.73
C LYS A 156 -2.83 3.18 -25.19
N THR A 157 -3.01 3.25 -23.88
CA THR A 157 -4.34 3.17 -23.26
C THR A 157 -5.14 4.42 -23.55
N ALA A 158 -6.28 4.25 -24.18
CA ALA A 158 -7.18 5.35 -24.52
C ALA A 158 -7.68 6.07 -23.27
N GLY A 159 -7.69 7.40 -23.30
CA GLY A 159 -8.17 8.23 -22.18
C GLY A 159 -7.17 8.45 -21.05
N LEU A 160 -6.05 7.74 -21.02
CA LEU A 160 -5.09 7.84 -19.91
C LEU A 160 -4.49 9.24 -19.75
N ASN A 161 -4.31 9.97 -20.84
CA ASN A 161 -3.80 11.35 -20.82
C ASN A 161 -4.77 12.36 -20.19
N THR A 162 -6.04 11.99 -20.03
CA THR A 162 -7.08 12.80 -19.37
C THR A 162 -7.57 12.17 -18.08
N ALA A 163 -7.06 10.99 -17.72
CA ALA A 163 -7.42 10.29 -16.50
C ALA A 163 -6.97 11.08 -15.27
N SER A 164 -7.87 11.19 -14.30
CA SER A 164 -7.52 11.77 -13.00
C SER A 164 -6.76 10.74 -12.14
N GLN A 165 -5.93 11.26 -11.23
CA GLN A 165 -5.29 10.46 -10.18
C GLN A 165 -4.23 9.46 -10.66
N VAL A 166 -3.78 9.59 -11.89
CA VAL A 166 -2.62 8.83 -12.37
C VAL A 166 -1.42 9.11 -11.50
N GLU A 167 -0.72 8.08 -11.10
CA GLU A 167 0.59 8.18 -10.49
C GLU A 167 1.64 7.58 -11.42
N MET A 168 2.82 8.15 -11.41
CA MET A 168 3.98 7.62 -12.13
C MET A 168 4.98 7.07 -11.13
N ILE A 169 5.27 5.78 -11.26
CA ILE A 169 6.37 5.14 -10.55
C ILE A 169 7.62 5.29 -11.40
N VAL A 170 8.64 5.94 -10.84
CA VAL A 170 9.94 6.16 -11.50
C VAL A 170 10.99 5.34 -10.80
N HIS A 171 11.65 4.45 -11.51
CA HIS A 171 12.79 3.70 -11.01
C HIS A 171 14.08 4.46 -11.26
N GLN A 172 14.73 4.80 -10.19
CA GLN A 172 16.04 5.45 -10.17
C GLN A 172 17.11 4.41 -9.80
N ARG A 173 18.36 4.82 -9.63
CA ARG A 173 19.47 3.85 -9.40
C ARG A 173 19.26 2.97 -8.16
N TRP A 174 18.82 3.55 -7.05
CA TRP A 174 18.61 2.85 -5.78
C TRP A 174 17.38 3.35 -5.02
N ALA A 175 16.51 4.10 -5.67
CA ALA A 175 15.26 4.59 -5.12
C ALA A 175 14.12 4.43 -6.11
N ILE A 176 12.91 4.56 -5.61
CA ILE A 176 11.68 4.58 -6.38
C ILE A 176 10.90 5.81 -5.95
N ALA A 177 10.60 6.70 -6.90
CA ALA A 177 9.66 7.79 -6.70
C ALA A 177 8.26 7.37 -7.15
N ILE A 178 7.24 7.83 -6.43
CA ILE A 178 5.82 7.70 -6.82
C ILE A 178 5.25 9.11 -6.81
N LEU A 179 5.06 9.67 -8.00
CA LEU A 179 4.66 11.04 -8.20
C LEU A 179 3.25 11.12 -8.77
N ARG A 180 2.40 12.01 -8.23
CA ARG A 180 1.07 12.25 -8.76
C ARG A 180 1.17 13.08 -10.03
N VAL A 181 0.60 12.54 -11.11
CA VAL A 181 0.58 13.22 -12.41
C VAL A 181 -0.46 14.34 -12.38
N LYS A 182 -0.02 15.55 -12.71
CA LYS A 182 -0.87 16.74 -12.85
C LYS A 182 -1.41 16.86 -14.26
N GLU A 183 -0.55 16.58 -15.25
CA GLU A 183 -0.86 16.79 -16.65
C GLU A 183 0.00 15.90 -17.53
N MET A 184 -0.55 15.45 -18.64
CA MET A 184 0.15 14.73 -19.72
C MET A 184 -0.16 15.41 -21.04
N ILE A 185 0.85 16.01 -21.67
CA ILE A 185 0.74 16.69 -22.96
C ILE A 185 1.36 15.80 -24.03
N THR A 186 0.52 15.31 -24.94
CA THR A 186 0.92 14.40 -26.01
C THR A 186 1.21 15.13 -27.31
N GLU A 187 2.41 14.90 -27.86
CA GLU A 187 2.86 15.40 -29.16
C GLU A 187 3.40 14.25 -30.00
N GLY A 188 2.57 13.71 -30.88
CA GLY A 188 2.91 12.56 -31.71
C GLY A 188 3.22 11.29 -30.88
N ALA A 189 4.46 10.81 -30.97
CA ALA A 189 4.90 9.60 -30.28
C ALA A 189 5.45 9.86 -28.86
N LYS A 190 5.40 11.09 -28.37
CA LYS A 190 5.95 11.49 -27.08
C LYS A 190 4.88 12.16 -26.24
N THR A 191 4.97 11.99 -24.92
CA THR A 191 4.12 12.65 -23.94
C THR A 191 5.01 13.26 -22.85
N VAL A 192 4.82 14.56 -22.62
CA VAL A 192 5.46 15.27 -21.51
C VAL A 192 4.56 15.15 -20.30
N VAL A 193 5.09 14.65 -19.21
CA VAL A 193 4.40 14.45 -17.93
C VAL A 193 4.84 15.51 -16.95
N ARG A 194 3.87 16.22 -16.37
CA ARG A 194 4.05 17.19 -15.29
C ARG A 194 3.41 16.64 -14.01
N PHE A 195 3.99 16.99 -12.87
CA PHE A 195 3.58 16.47 -11.57
C PHE A 195 2.97 17.57 -10.68
N HIS A 196 2.33 17.16 -9.59
CA HIS A 196 1.83 18.09 -8.59
C HIS A 196 2.96 18.65 -7.73
N ASP A 197 2.94 19.96 -7.51
CA ASP A 197 3.77 20.63 -6.53
C ASP A 197 3.39 20.22 -5.08
N PRO A 198 4.34 20.06 -4.15
CA PRO A 198 5.80 20.19 -4.32
C PRO A 198 6.52 18.85 -4.59
N GLU A 199 5.81 17.80 -5.02
CA GLU A 199 6.34 16.43 -5.11
C GLU A 199 7.53 16.33 -6.06
N SER A 200 7.37 16.83 -7.28
CA SER A 200 8.42 16.81 -8.30
C SER A 200 9.64 17.63 -7.88
N ARG A 201 9.40 18.82 -7.34
CA ARG A 201 10.50 19.66 -6.88
C ARG A 201 11.29 19.01 -5.75
N LEU A 202 10.62 18.43 -4.74
CA LEU A 202 11.28 17.74 -3.63
C LEU A 202 12.09 16.54 -4.12
N GLU A 203 11.53 15.77 -5.05
CA GLU A 203 12.18 14.58 -5.60
C GLU A 203 13.35 14.95 -6.51
N PHE A 204 13.17 15.92 -7.41
CA PHE A 204 14.17 16.25 -8.42
C PHE A 204 15.23 17.23 -7.92
N ALA A 205 14.97 18.04 -6.90
CA ALA A 205 15.96 18.87 -6.23
C ALA A 205 16.90 18.08 -5.31
N HIS A 206 16.55 16.84 -4.97
CA HIS A 206 17.41 15.98 -4.16
C HIS A 206 18.70 15.67 -4.94
N PRO A 207 19.87 15.71 -4.30
CA PRO A 207 21.13 15.51 -5.00
C PRO A 207 21.27 14.12 -5.65
N TRP A 208 20.48 13.17 -5.18
CA TRP A 208 20.34 11.82 -5.75
C TRP A 208 19.12 11.11 -5.11
N PRO A 209 18.65 10.04 -5.72
CA PRO A 209 18.89 9.67 -7.09
C PRO A 209 17.90 10.42 -7.98
N GLN A 210 18.40 11.06 -9.00
CA GLN A 210 17.56 11.62 -10.05
C GLN A 210 17.25 10.55 -11.11
N PRO A 211 16.22 10.73 -11.93
CA PRO A 211 16.03 9.94 -13.15
C PRO A 211 17.30 9.98 -14.01
N VAL A 212 17.65 8.85 -14.57
CA VAL A 212 18.87 8.71 -15.38
C VAL A 212 18.47 8.65 -16.84
N ILE A 213 19.11 9.50 -17.65
CA ILE A 213 19.08 9.44 -19.10
C ILE A 213 20.48 9.01 -19.55
N ASP A 214 20.63 7.74 -19.91
CA ASP A 214 21.90 7.13 -20.24
C ASP A 214 21.74 6.25 -21.49
N GLY A 215 22.22 6.75 -22.61
CA GLY A 215 22.12 6.05 -23.90
C GLY A 215 22.84 4.69 -23.94
N GLU A 216 23.84 4.45 -23.06
CA GLU A 216 24.61 3.21 -23.04
C GLU A 216 23.99 2.17 -22.09
N LYS A 217 23.57 2.59 -20.89
CA LYS A 217 23.02 1.71 -19.84
C LYS A 217 21.49 1.68 -19.81
N GLY A 218 20.89 2.51 -20.64
CA GLY A 218 19.45 2.68 -20.71
C GLY A 218 18.89 3.68 -19.70
N ASN A 219 17.86 4.39 -20.12
CA ASN A 219 17.16 5.38 -19.32
C ASN A 219 16.41 4.74 -18.14
N SER A 220 16.13 5.53 -17.12
CA SER A 220 15.26 5.12 -16.02
C SER A 220 13.94 4.55 -16.53
N SER A 221 13.49 3.48 -15.91
CA SER A 221 12.21 2.87 -16.23
C SER A 221 11.09 3.51 -15.43
N PHE A 222 9.87 3.45 -15.95
CA PHE A 222 8.68 3.98 -15.31
C PHE A 222 7.48 3.07 -15.51
N CYS A 223 6.45 3.29 -14.70
CA CYS A 223 5.13 2.70 -14.86
C CYS A 223 4.06 3.73 -14.46
N LEU A 224 3.01 3.85 -15.28
CA LEU A 224 1.81 4.61 -14.92
C LEU A 224 0.83 3.71 -14.19
N VAL A 225 0.31 4.16 -13.07
CA VAL A 225 -0.59 3.39 -12.20
C VAL A 225 -1.75 4.24 -11.70
N ASN A 226 -2.73 3.57 -11.11
CA ASN A 226 -3.89 4.20 -10.47
C ASN A 226 -4.74 5.04 -11.42
N ALA A 227 -5.09 4.46 -12.55
CA ALA A 227 -6.15 4.97 -13.41
C ALA A 227 -7.18 3.85 -13.64
N LEU A 228 -8.46 4.22 -13.70
CA LEU A 228 -9.52 3.25 -13.93
C LEU A 228 -9.42 2.64 -15.33
N GLU A 229 -8.90 3.40 -16.29
CA GLU A 229 -8.63 3.00 -17.67
C GLU A 229 -7.58 1.88 -17.78
N LEU A 230 -6.81 1.65 -16.72
CA LEU A 230 -5.79 0.60 -16.62
C LEU A 230 -6.30 -0.66 -15.90
N LEU A 231 -7.55 -0.67 -15.42
CA LEU A 231 -8.13 -1.82 -14.72
C LEU A 231 -8.64 -2.84 -15.74
N ASP A 232 -7.75 -3.64 -16.31
CA ASP A 232 -8.05 -4.55 -17.41
C ASP A 232 -7.63 -6.01 -17.20
N GLN A 233 -6.86 -6.31 -16.14
CA GLN A 233 -6.36 -7.64 -15.82
C GLN A 233 -6.92 -8.18 -14.49
N PRO A 234 -7.19 -9.50 -14.39
CA PRO A 234 -7.57 -10.13 -13.13
C PRO A 234 -6.48 -9.95 -12.06
N GLY A 235 -6.89 -9.57 -10.85
CA GLY A 235 -6.01 -9.30 -9.73
C GLY A 235 -5.63 -7.84 -9.59
N GLU A 236 -6.09 -6.98 -10.48
CA GLU A 236 -5.86 -5.54 -10.42
C GLU A 236 -6.92 -4.82 -9.60
N TRP A 237 -6.51 -3.70 -9.01
CA TRP A 237 -7.39 -2.79 -8.25
C TRP A 237 -7.06 -1.33 -8.51
N TYR A 238 -8.07 -0.48 -8.37
CA TYR A 238 -8.01 0.96 -8.50
C TYR A 238 -8.77 1.62 -7.35
N GLN A 239 -8.27 2.72 -6.81
CA GLN A 239 -8.98 3.56 -5.86
C GLN A 239 -9.28 4.93 -6.46
N ASP A 240 -10.55 5.26 -6.52
CA ASP A 240 -11.04 6.58 -6.84
C ASP A 240 -11.08 7.43 -5.56
N TYR A 241 -10.09 8.29 -5.37
CA TYR A 241 -9.98 9.11 -4.17
C TYR A 241 -11.14 10.11 -4.00
N PRO A 242 -11.63 10.81 -5.05
CA PRO A 242 -12.76 11.72 -4.91
C PRO A 242 -14.05 11.03 -4.48
N SER A 243 -14.41 9.91 -5.06
CA SER A 243 -15.62 9.18 -4.69
C SER A 243 -15.44 8.30 -3.44
N GLY A 244 -14.19 7.97 -3.10
CA GLY A 244 -13.88 7.04 -2.03
C GLY A 244 -14.24 5.60 -2.35
N ARG A 245 -14.21 5.21 -3.62
CA ARG A 245 -14.51 3.84 -4.05
C ARG A 245 -13.25 3.09 -4.42
N ILE A 246 -13.23 1.79 -4.12
CA ILE A 246 -12.21 0.85 -4.57
C ILE A 246 -12.87 -0.09 -5.58
N TYR A 247 -12.21 -0.27 -6.72
CA TYR A 247 -12.58 -1.19 -7.78
C TYR A 247 -11.57 -2.32 -7.82
N TYR A 248 -12.06 -3.55 -7.93
CA TYR A 248 -11.21 -4.74 -7.99
C TYR A 248 -11.68 -5.68 -9.10
N TYR A 249 -10.75 -6.15 -9.91
CA TYR A 249 -11.00 -7.20 -10.87
C TYR A 249 -10.51 -8.54 -10.28
N PRO A 250 -11.40 -9.41 -9.79
CA PRO A 250 -11.00 -10.65 -9.12
C PRO A 250 -10.19 -11.58 -10.02
N ARG A 251 -9.27 -12.31 -9.41
CA ARG A 251 -8.62 -13.44 -10.06
C ARG A 251 -9.62 -14.58 -10.26
N PRO A 252 -9.35 -15.50 -11.20
CA PRO A 252 -10.15 -16.73 -11.29
C PRO A 252 -10.17 -17.44 -9.92
N HIS A 253 -11.35 -17.85 -9.49
CA HIS A 253 -11.60 -18.56 -8.22
C HIS A 253 -11.54 -17.72 -6.92
N GLU A 254 -11.52 -16.41 -7.00
CA GLU A 254 -11.72 -15.51 -5.85
C GLU A 254 -13.18 -15.17 -5.59
#